data_a18b833b7140c93b3a664d47ab81823e
#
_entry.id   a18b833b7140c93b3a664d47ab81823e
#
_cell.length_a   1.000
_cell.length_b   1.000
_cell.length_c   1.000
_cell.angle_alpha   90.00
_cell.angle_beta   90.00
_cell.angle_gamma   90.00
#
_symmetry.space_group_name_H-M   'P 1'
#
loop_
_entity.id
_entity.type
_entity.pdbx_description
1 polymer ?
#
loop_
_entity_poly.entity_id
_entity_poly.type
_entity_poly.pdbx_seq_one_letter_code
_entity_poly.pdbx_strand_id
1 'polypeptide(L)'
;LMDSIPMVVITGQVPTTLIGTDAFQECDTVGITRSCTKHNWLVSDINDLAAVLHEAFHVARSGRPGPVVVDIPKDIQFASGTYVSPEHAPRRHKRTVRPVDRSRINEALELMARAKRPIFYTGGGVINAGPGASEALRELARATDFPVTSTLMGLGAFPASEPQWLGMLGMHGSWEANHAMHDCDVMICVGARFDDRVTGRLDAFSPHSTKIHIDIDPSSINKNVRVDVPIIGDVAYVLEEMLRVWKSKTMQVDKAALKAWWKQIDQWRAKKSLTYKPNADVIMPQYALQRLQEHIKGRDHYITTDVGQHQMWAAQFLDFEEPNRWLTSGGLGTMGYGVPAAVGVQVAHPKALTVCVSGDASFLMNMQEMTTAVQFRLPIKVMILNNKYMGMVRQWQQLLHGNRMSESYNESMPDFVKLADAFGATGIRCDKPGKLDDAIALMIKTPGPVIFDCVVATLANCFPMIPSGKAHNEMILGADITDAEVENAIGEEGKALV
;
A
#
# COMPACT_ATOMS: atom_id res chain seq x y z
N LEU A 1 -9.81 6.21 4.81
CA LEU A 1 -10.88 5.68 3.98
C LEU A 1 -10.35 5.04 2.69
N MET A 2 -9.45 5.71 1.95
CA MET A 2 -8.93 5.23 0.65
C MET A 2 -8.20 3.89 0.77
N ASP A 3 -7.41 3.69 1.83
CA ASP A 3 -6.66 2.45 2.08
C ASP A 3 -7.48 1.39 2.84
N SER A 4 -8.77 1.65 3.08
CA SER A 4 -9.69 0.71 3.73
C SER A 4 -9.23 0.26 5.12
N ILE A 5 -8.72 1.19 5.94
CA ILE A 5 -8.23 0.92 7.30
C ILE A 5 -9.37 1.10 8.30
N PRO A 6 -9.72 0.08 9.08
CA PRO A 6 -10.70 0.20 10.15
C PRO A 6 -10.11 1.00 11.31
N MET A 7 -10.68 2.16 11.60
CA MET A 7 -10.24 3.03 12.68
C MET A 7 -11.45 3.69 13.34
N VAL A 8 -11.45 3.72 14.67
CA VAL A 8 -12.43 4.49 15.45
C VAL A 8 -11.70 5.70 16.02
N VAL A 9 -12.12 6.89 15.63
CA VAL A 9 -11.59 8.16 16.12
C VAL A 9 -12.59 8.74 17.10
N ILE A 10 -12.13 9.07 18.30
CA ILE A 10 -12.93 9.71 19.33
C ILE A 10 -12.43 11.14 19.47
N THR A 11 -13.33 12.11 19.33
CA THR A 11 -13.03 13.53 19.47
C THR A 11 -13.83 14.16 20.59
N GLY A 12 -13.30 15.23 21.19
CA GLY A 12 -14.02 16.05 22.15
C GLY A 12 -14.69 17.25 21.46
N GLN A 13 -15.84 17.67 22.00
CA GLN A 13 -16.61 18.81 21.52
C GLN A 13 -16.97 19.75 22.67
N VAL A 14 -17.28 20.99 22.35
CA VAL A 14 -17.85 21.93 23.34
C VAL A 14 -19.14 21.36 23.96
N PRO A 15 -19.59 21.82 25.13
CA PRO A 15 -20.87 21.40 25.69
C PRO A 15 -22.02 21.52 24.70
N THR A 16 -22.98 20.60 24.76
CA THR A 16 -24.13 20.54 23.82
C THR A 16 -24.87 21.88 23.70
N THR A 17 -24.95 22.65 24.77
CA THR A 17 -25.62 23.97 24.82
C THR A 17 -24.84 25.06 24.08
N LEU A 18 -23.56 24.87 23.78
CA LEU A 18 -22.70 25.83 23.09
C LEU A 18 -22.49 25.51 21.62
N ILE A 19 -22.95 24.35 21.14
CA ILE A 19 -22.82 23.96 19.72
C ILE A 19 -23.63 24.92 18.86
N GLY A 20 -23.00 25.51 17.85
CA GLY A 20 -23.61 26.48 16.93
C GLY A 20 -23.58 27.92 17.42
N THR A 21 -22.78 28.23 18.45
CA THR A 21 -22.67 29.59 19.01
C THR A 21 -21.33 30.26 18.75
N ASP A 22 -20.44 29.65 17.95
CA ASP A 22 -19.05 30.05 17.74
C ASP A 22 -18.23 30.07 19.03
N ALA A 23 -18.51 29.10 19.91
CA ALA A 23 -17.84 28.97 21.20
C ALA A 23 -16.33 28.69 21.04
N PHE A 24 -15.52 29.07 22.03
CA PHE A 24 -14.09 28.82 22.00
C PHE A 24 -13.79 27.32 21.83
N GLN A 25 -12.99 26.99 20.80
CA GLN A 25 -12.62 25.64 20.36
C GLN A 25 -13.79 24.80 19.77
N GLU A 26 -14.90 25.42 19.43
CA GLU A 26 -15.95 24.74 18.67
C GLU A 26 -15.45 24.39 17.26
N CYS A 27 -15.79 23.21 16.80
CA CYS A 27 -15.51 22.75 15.44
C CYS A 27 -16.63 21.83 14.94
N ASP A 28 -17.09 22.04 13.73
CA ASP A 28 -18.01 21.07 13.06
C ASP A 28 -17.26 19.81 12.65
N THR A 29 -16.87 19.01 13.63
CA THR A 29 -16.12 17.74 13.44
C THR A 29 -16.87 16.79 12.54
N VAL A 30 -18.21 16.69 12.70
CA VAL A 30 -19.05 15.82 11.89
C VAL A 30 -19.07 16.28 10.42
N GLY A 31 -19.22 17.57 10.19
CA GLY A 31 -19.21 18.16 8.83
C GLY A 31 -17.87 17.93 8.13
N ILE A 32 -16.76 18.27 8.81
CA ILE A 32 -15.40 18.11 8.26
C ILE A 32 -15.09 16.65 7.95
N THR A 33 -15.44 15.70 8.81
CA THR A 33 -15.07 14.29 8.68
C THR A 33 -16.03 13.48 7.82
N ARG A 34 -17.18 14.02 7.44
CA ARG A 34 -18.22 13.31 6.67
C ARG A 34 -17.70 12.76 5.35
N SER A 35 -16.87 13.50 4.63
CA SER A 35 -16.35 13.11 3.30
C SER A 35 -15.23 12.06 3.35
N CYS A 36 -14.53 11.93 4.49
CA CYS A 36 -13.36 11.05 4.62
C CYS A 36 -13.57 9.86 5.57
N THR A 37 -14.79 9.68 6.09
CA THR A 37 -15.16 8.56 6.98
C THR A 37 -16.31 7.73 6.44
N LYS A 38 -16.49 6.53 6.97
CA LYS A 38 -17.64 5.68 6.67
C LYS A 38 -18.91 6.17 7.35
N HIS A 39 -18.75 6.67 8.58
CA HIS A 39 -19.81 7.26 9.39
C HIS A 39 -19.23 8.11 10.50
N ASN A 40 -20.03 9.04 11.00
CA ASN A 40 -19.70 9.87 12.16
C ASN A 40 -20.94 10.07 13.02
N TRP A 41 -20.72 10.22 14.32
CA TRP A 41 -21.76 10.48 15.32
C TRP A 41 -21.39 11.70 16.15
N LEU A 42 -22.38 12.54 16.47
CA LEU A 42 -22.33 13.48 17.58
C LEU A 42 -23.20 12.90 18.69
N VAL A 43 -22.61 12.60 19.84
CA VAL A 43 -23.31 12.01 20.98
C VAL A 43 -23.97 13.12 21.80
N SER A 44 -25.29 13.18 21.79
CA SER A 44 -26.06 14.20 22.54
C SER A 44 -26.74 13.70 23.80
N ASP A 45 -26.72 12.39 24.07
CA ASP A 45 -27.24 11.76 25.28
C ASP A 45 -26.26 10.71 25.79
N ILE A 46 -25.93 10.77 27.09
CA ILE A 46 -25.03 9.82 27.75
C ILE A 46 -25.54 8.37 27.64
N ASN A 47 -26.83 8.14 27.62
CA ASN A 47 -27.42 6.82 27.51
C ASN A 47 -27.21 6.18 26.13
N ASP A 48 -26.95 6.98 25.09
CA ASP A 48 -26.61 6.50 23.74
C ASP A 48 -25.11 6.18 23.59
N LEU A 49 -24.24 6.70 24.46
CA LEU A 49 -22.78 6.61 24.28
C LEU A 49 -22.27 5.18 24.12
N ALA A 50 -22.69 4.26 25.00
CA ALA A 50 -22.24 2.87 24.92
C ALA A 50 -22.68 2.19 23.60
N ALA A 51 -23.93 2.40 23.18
CA ALA A 51 -24.46 1.86 21.95
C ALA A 51 -23.73 2.43 20.71
N VAL A 52 -23.48 3.74 20.69
CA VAL A 52 -22.74 4.42 19.61
C VAL A 52 -21.30 3.90 19.50
N LEU A 53 -20.58 3.74 20.62
CA LEU A 53 -19.22 3.19 20.59
C LEU A 53 -19.20 1.76 20.05
N HIS A 54 -20.11 0.88 20.49
CA HIS A 54 -20.19 -0.48 19.96
C HIS A 54 -20.50 -0.49 18.47
N GLU A 55 -21.42 0.37 18.03
CA GLU A 55 -21.76 0.51 16.63
C GLU A 55 -20.57 1.05 15.80
N ALA A 56 -19.80 2.00 16.34
CA ALA A 56 -18.62 2.55 15.69
C ALA A 56 -17.58 1.46 15.36
N PHE A 57 -17.27 0.59 16.32
CA PHE A 57 -16.38 -0.55 16.08
C PHE A 57 -16.96 -1.54 15.06
N HIS A 58 -18.26 -1.79 15.09
CA HIS A 58 -18.91 -2.64 14.10
C HIS A 58 -18.86 -2.03 12.69
N VAL A 59 -19.21 -0.76 12.53
CA VAL A 59 -19.23 -0.07 11.24
C VAL A 59 -17.83 0.05 10.66
N ALA A 60 -16.81 0.39 11.47
CA ALA A 60 -15.43 0.49 11.03
C ALA A 60 -14.93 -0.80 10.33
N ARG A 61 -15.32 -1.96 10.86
CA ARG A 61 -14.86 -3.28 10.38
C ARG A 61 -15.81 -3.94 9.36
N SER A 62 -17.05 -3.48 9.24
CA SER A 62 -18.06 -4.14 8.40
C SER A 62 -17.88 -3.83 6.92
N GLY A 63 -18.07 -4.84 6.05
CA GLY A 63 -17.89 -4.70 4.60
C GLY A 63 -16.51 -4.19 4.23
N ARG A 64 -16.38 -3.23 3.29
CA ARG A 64 -15.12 -2.54 3.08
C ARG A 64 -14.75 -1.78 4.36
N PRO A 65 -13.63 -2.10 5.04
CA PRO A 65 -13.21 -1.41 6.25
C PRO A 65 -12.95 0.08 6.01
N GLY A 66 -13.02 0.88 7.06
CA GLY A 66 -12.71 2.30 6.97
C GLY A 66 -12.92 3.05 8.28
N PRO A 67 -12.43 4.30 8.39
CA PRO A 67 -12.52 5.10 9.58
C PRO A 67 -13.95 5.55 9.88
N VAL A 68 -14.21 5.72 11.18
CA VAL A 68 -15.43 6.33 11.73
C VAL A 68 -15.04 7.33 12.82
N VAL A 69 -15.90 8.31 13.07
CA VAL A 69 -15.67 9.34 14.11
C VAL A 69 -16.83 9.34 15.10
N VAL A 70 -16.50 9.43 16.39
CA VAL A 70 -17.44 9.65 17.49
C VAL A 70 -17.05 10.93 18.20
N ASP A 71 -17.84 11.97 18.02
CA ASP A 71 -17.64 13.28 18.64
C ASP A 71 -18.46 13.38 19.93
N ILE A 72 -17.79 13.61 21.07
CA ILE A 72 -18.37 13.51 22.41
C ILE A 72 -18.29 14.88 23.10
N PRO A 73 -19.41 15.60 23.26
CA PRO A 73 -19.45 16.87 23.98
C PRO A 73 -19.00 16.77 25.44
N LYS A 74 -18.42 17.85 25.95
CA LYS A 74 -17.86 17.92 27.29
C LYS A 74 -18.86 17.57 28.40
N ASP A 75 -20.07 18.07 28.31
CA ASP A 75 -21.15 17.80 29.27
C ASP A 75 -21.55 16.31 29.29
N ILE A 76 -21.55 15.66 28.12
CA ILE A 76 -21.79 14.21 28.01
C ILE A 76 -20.67 13.41 28.70
N GLN A 77 -19.41 13.86 28.62
CA GLN A 77 -18.28 13.19 29.27
C GLN A 77 -18.36 13.26 30.79
N PHE A 78 -19.05 14.29 31.38
CA PHE A 78 -19.26 14.43 32.80
C PHE A 78 -20.60 13.83 33.28
N ALA A 79 -21.52 13.53 32.38
CA ALA A 79 -22.81 12.99 32.71
C ALA A 79 -22.73 11.55 33.24
N SER A 80 -23.66 11.17 34.12
CA SER A 80 -23.84 9.79 34.53
C SER A 80 -24.96 9.13 33.74
N GLY A 81 -24.76 7.91 33.26
CA GLY A 81 -25.72 7.14 32.48
C GLY A 81 -25.72 5.67 32.85
N THR A 82 -26.64 4.91 32.27
CA THR A 82 -26.70 3.46 32.47
C THR A 82 -25.96 2.74 31.35
N TYR A 83 -24.93 1.98 31.72
CA TYR A 83 -24.20 1.16 30.72
C TYR A 83 -25.07 0.03 30.18
N VAL A 84 -25.14 -0.06 28.86
CA VAL A 84 -25.80 -1.16 28.14
C VAL A 84 -24.74 -2.00 27.44
N SER A 85 -24.71 -3.31 27.71
CA SER A 85 -23.75 -4.21 27.08
C SER A 85 -23.99 -4.34 25.58
N PRO A 86 -22.94 -4.71 24.76
CA PRO A 86 -23.07 -4.87 23.32
C PRO A 86 -24.14 -5.86 22.89
N GLU A 87 -24.41 -6.86 23.72
CA GLU A 87 -25.43 -7.89 23.44
C GLU A 87 -26.85 -7.35 23.45
N HIS A 88 -27.08 -6.28 24.23
CA HIS A 88 -28.36 -5.63 24.41
C HIS A 88 -28.50 -4.29 23.69
N ALA A 89 -27.37 -3.78 23.13
CA ALA A 89 -27.37 -2.52 22.40
C ALA A 89 -28.10 -2.65 21.05
N PRO A 90 -29.04 -1.74 20.74
CA PRO A 90 -29.71 -1.77 19.44
C PRO A 90 -28.72 -1.46 18.32
N ARG A 91 -28.55 -2.38 17.39
CA ARG A 91 -27.74 -2.13 16.16
C ARG A 91 -28.58 -1.31 15.19
N ARG A 92 -28.23 -0.01 15.03
CA ARG A 92 -28.93 0.91 14.12
C ARG A 92 -28.55 0.67 12.66
N HIS A 93 -27.32 0.21 12.39
CA HIS A 93 -26.82 -0.08 11.03
C HIS A 93 -26.74 -1.59 10.80
N LYS A 94 -27.85 -2.20 10.37
CA LYS A 94 -27.84 -3.57 9.88
C LYS A 94 -27.38 -3.57 8.42
N ARG A 95 -26.12 -3.86 8.17
CA ARG A 95 -25.68 -4.14 6.83
C ARG A 95 -26.18 -5.52 6.42
N THR A 96 -27.02 -5.59 5.40
CA THR A 96 -27.45 -6.86 4.81
C THR A 96 -26.24 -7.49 4.13
N VAL A 97 -25.69 -8.56 4.71
CA VAL A 97 -24.66 -9.37 4.03
C VAL A 97 -25.40 -10.08 2.88
N ARG A 98 -25.11 -9.68 1.65
CA ARG A 98 -25.64 -10.37 0.48
C ARG A 98 -24.96 -11.74 0.39
N PRO A 99 -25.71 -12.84 0.20
CA PRO A 99 -25.10 -14.13 -0.10
C PRO A 99 -24.26 -14.02 -1.37
N VAL A 100 -23.09 -14.65 -1.35
CA VAL A 100 -22.24 -14.73 -2.54
C VAL A 100 -22.95 -15.56 -3.61
N ASP A 101 -23.00 -15.06 -4.82
CA ASP A 101 -23.58 -15.77 -5.95
C ASP A 101 -22.64 -16.89 -6.42
N ARG A 102 -22.97 -18.12 -6.04
CA ARG A 102 -22.19 -19.32 -6.41
C ARG A 102 -22.19 -19.60 -7.91
N SER A 103 -23.17 -19.11 -8.67
CA SER A 103 -23.17 -19.27 -10.12
C SER A 103 -22.02 -18.49 -10.74
N ARG A 104 -21.72 -17.30 -10.23
CA ARG A 104 -20.58 -16.47 -10.66
C ARG A 104 -19.24 -17.11 -10.30
N ILE A 105 -19.15 -17.77 -9.14
CA ILE A 105 -17.94 -18.55 -8.80
C ILE A 105 -17.72 -19.68 -9.82
N ASN A 106 -18.75 -20.43 -10.16
CA ASN A 106 -18.64 -21.49 -11.16
C ASN A 106 -18.25 -20.96 -12.54
N GLU A 107 -18.86 -19.86 -12.99
CA GLU A 107 -18.53 -19.17 -14.23
C GLU A 107 -17.04 -18.73 -14.27
N ALA A 108 -16.57 -18.11 -13.17
CA ALA A 108 -15.16 -17.74 -13.02
C ALA A 108 -14.22 -18.94 -13.15
N LEU A 109 -14.53 -20.05 -12.46
CA LEU A 109 -13.71 -21.25 -12.49
C LEU A 109 -13.70 -21.91 -13.88
N GLU A 110 -14.81 -21.87 -14.63
CA GLU A 110 -14.85 -22.34 -16.01
C GLU A 110 -13.98 -21.49 -16.96
N LEU A 111 -13.99 -20.17 -16.76
CA LEU A 111 -13.11 -19.26 -17.50
C LEU A 111 -11.63 -19.53 -17.15
N MET A 112 -11.31 -19.70 -15.88
CA MET A 112 -9.96 -20.05 -15.42
C MET A 112 -9.47 -21.37 -16.02
N ALA A 113 -10.32 -22.40 -16.11
CA ALA A 113 -9.96 -23.70 -16.68
C ALA A 113 -9.66 -23.63 -18.18
N ARG A 114 -10.27 -22.69 -18.92
CA ARG A 114 -10.08 -22.48 -20.37
C ARG A 114 -9.01 -21.46 -20.70
N ALA A 115 -8.49 -20.73 -19.69
CA ALA A 115 -7.51 -19.69 -19.89
C ALA A 115 -6.19 -20.21 -20.44
N LYS A 116 -5.62 -19.50 -21.39
CA LYS A 116 -4.31 -19.79 -21.98
C LYS A 116 -3.21 -18.90 -21.42
N ARG A 117 -3.57 -17.68 -21.01
CA ARG A 117 -2.68 -16.64 -20.46
C ARG A 117 -3.30 -15.98 -19.22
N PRO A 118 -3.62 -16.79 -18.19
CA PRO A 118 -4.24 -16.25 -16.96
C PRO A 118 -3.27 -15.44 -16.13
N ILE A 119 -3.83 -14.56 -15.25
CA ILE A 119 -3.08 -13.87 -14.21
C ILE A 119 -3.96 -13.57 -13.01
N PHE A 120 -3.45 -13.78 -11.79
CA PHE A 120 -4.01 -13.21 -10.58
C PHE A 120 -3.48 -11.80 -10.38
N TYR A 121 -4.42 -10.87 -10.20
CA TYR A 121 -4.17 -9.47 -9.85
C TYR A 121 -4.71 -9.20 -8.46
N THR A 122 -3.85 -9.08 -7.46
CA THR A 122 -4.23 -9.04 -6.05
C THR A 122 -4.06 -7.64 -5.45
N GLY A 123 -4.94 -7.28 -4.55
CA GLY A 123 -4.92 -6.00 -3.87
C GLY A 123 -5.02 -6.10 -2.35
N GLY A 124 -5.07 -4.96 -1.68
CA GLY A 124 -5.19 -4.85 -0.23
C GLY A 124 -6.41 -5.55 0.36
N GLY A 125 -7.45 -5.82 -0.45
CA GLY A 125 -8.62 -6.57 -0.02
C GLY A 125 -8.32 -8.00 0.40
N VAL A 126 -7.28 -8.64 -0.16
CA VAL A 126 -6.82 -9.96 0.30
C VAL A 126 -6.26 -9.87 1.72
N ILE A 127 -5.45 -8.84 2.00
CA ILE A 127 -4.86 -8.61 3.33
C ILE A 127 -5.95 -8.26 4.35
N ASN A 128 -6.89 -7.39 3.97
CA ASN A 128 -7.98 -6.94 4.84
C ASN A 128 -9.00 -8.05 5.17
N ALA A 129 -9.11 -9.09 4.33
CA ALA A 129 -9.95 -10.25 4.59
C ALA A 129 -9.35 -11.23 5.62
N GLY A 130 -8.09 -11.00 6.02
CA GLY A 130 -7.40 -11.79 7.03
C GLY A 130 -6.48 -12.87 6.47
N PRO A 131 -5.71 -13.55 7.33
CA PRO A 131 -4.67 -14.50 6.92
C PRO A 131 -5.20 -15.68 6.09
N GLY A 132 -6.40 -16.17 6.37
CA GLY A 132 -7.04 -17.24 5.59
C GLY A 132 -7.23 -16.90 4.11
N ALA A 133 -7.46 -15.62 3.78
CA ALA A 133 -7.56 -15.18 2.38
C ALA A 133 -6.23 -15.34 1.63
N SER A 134 -5.12 -14.95 2.26
CA SER A 134 -3.78 -15.11 1.68
C SER A 134 -3.41 -16.59 1.53
N GLU A 135 -3.77 -17.43 2.51
CA GLU A 135 -3.54 -18.89 2.44
C GLU A 135 -4.34 -19.51 1.28
N ALA A 136 -5.63 -19.20 1.18
CA ALA A 136 -6.48 -19.70 0.09
C ALA A 136 -6.00 -19.22 -1.29
N LEU A 137 -5.53 -17.97 -1.40
CA LEU A 137 -4.92 -17.45 -2.63
C LEU A 137 -3.67 -18.24 -3.01
N ARG A 138 -2.77 -18.49 -2.05
CA ARG A 138 -1.54 -19.27 -2.27
C ARG A 138 -1.84 -20.69 -2.75
N GLU A 139 -2.79 -21.36 -2.10
CA GLU A 139 -3.21 -22.70 -2.50
C GLU A 139 -3.86 -22.71 -3.88
N LEU A 140 -4.72 -21.74 -4.19
CA LEU A 140 -5.37 -21.65 -5.50
C LEU A 140 -4.37 -21.37 -6.61
N ALA A 141 -3.43 -20.44 -6.37
CA ALA A 141 -2.36 -20.13 -7.32
C ALA A 141 -1.47 -21.36 -7.59
N ARG A 142 -1.08 -22.11 -6.54
CA ARG A 142 -0.31 -23.35 -6.68
C ARG A 142 -1.11 -24.44 -7.42
N ALA A 143 -2.40 -24.58 -7.13
CA ALA A 143 -3.26 -25.60 -7.78
C ALA A 143 -3.50 -25.30 -9.24
N THR A 144 -3.47 -24.04 -9.67
CA THR A 144 -3.66 -23.59 -11.04
C THR A 144 -2.36 -23.36 -11.81
N ASP A 145 -1.26 -23.17 -11.08
CA ASP A 145 0.04 -22.74 -11.62
C ASP A 145 -0.03 -21.38 -12.35
N PHE A 146 -0.95 -20.51 -11.93
CA PHE A 146 -1.11 -19.19 -12.53
C PHE A 146 -0.13 -18.16 -11.95
N PRO A 147 0.39 -17.23 -12.76
CA PRO A 147 1.20 -16.13 -12.29
C PRO A 147 0.38 -15.17 -11.41
N VAL A 148 1.06 -14.54 -10.44
CA VAL A 148 0.47 -13.62 -9.48
C VAL A 148 1.23 -12.30 -9.49
N THR A 149 0.49 -11.20 -9.54
CA THR A 149 1.01 -9.84 -9.31
C THR A 149 0.14 -9.11 -8.30
N SER A 150 0.70 -8.13 -7.62
CA SER A 150 -0.01 -7.35 -6.59
C SER A 150 0.10 -5.86 -6.81
N THR A 151 -0.93 -5.14 -6.34
CA THR A 151 -0.84 -3.69 -6.16
C THR A 151 0.14 -3.36 -5.04
N LEU A 152 0.52 -2.08 -4.93
CA LEU A 152 1.29 -1.56 -3.79
C LEU A 152 0.67 -1.97 -2.44
N MET A 153 -0.65 -1.87 -2.29
CA MET A 153 -1.37 -2.25 -1.06
C MET A 153 -1.58 -3.76 -0.90
N GLY A 154 -1.28 -4.54 -1.93
CA GLY A 154 -1.39 -6.01 -1.90
C GLY A 154 -0.07 -6.74 -1.63
N LEU A 155 1.03 -6.02 -1.44
CA LEU A 155 2.34 -6.63 -1.15
C LEU A 155 2.28 -7.47 0.14
N GLY A 156 2.76 -8.71 0.06
CA GLY A 156 2.66 -9.71 1.12
C GLY A 156 1.40 -10.57 1.10
N ALA A 157 0.38 -10.24 0.29
CA ALA A 157 -0.78 -11.13 0.08
C ALA A 157 -0.36 -12.47 -0.54
N PHE A 158 0.64 -12.43 -1.42
CA PHE A 158 1.30 -13.58 -2.01
C PHE A 158 2.81 -13.48 -1.76
N PRO A 159 3.51 -14.58 -1.36
CA PRO A 159 4.92 -14.51 -1.01
C PRO A 159 5.81 -14.14 -2.18
N ALA A 160 6.77 -13.25 -1.95
CA ALA A 160 7.73 -12.83 -2.97
C ALA A 160 8.69 -13.95 -3.39
N SER A 161 8.93 -14.96 -2.52
CA SER A 161 9.78 -16.12 -2.80
C SER A 161 9.15 -17.19 -3.70
N GLU A 162 7.83 -17.13 -3.94
CA GLU A 162 7.14 -18.12 -4.78
C GLU A 162 7.43 -17.89 -6.27
N PRO A 163 7.64 -18.95 -7.07
CA PRO A 163 7.99 -18.82 -8.48
C PRO A 163 6.91 -18.17 -9.34
N GLN A 164 5.65 -18.22 -8.89
CA GLN A 164 4.52 -17.56 -9.56
C GLN A 164 4.48 -16.03 -9.36
N TRP A 165 5.25 -15.49 -8.40
CA TRP A 165 5.32 -14.07 -8.13
C TRP A 165 6.00 -13.30 -9.27
N LEU A 166 5.32 -12.28 -9.83
CA LEU A 166 5.82 -11.43 -10.90
C LEU A 166 6.31 -10.06 -10.42
N GLY A 167 6.21 -9.77 -9.14
CA GLY A 167 6.45 -8.43 -8.62
C GLY A 167 5.18 -7.57 -8.57
N MET A 168 5.35 -6.32 -8.16
CA MET A 168 4.31 -5.30 -8.16
C MET A 168 4.01 -4.88 -9.62
N LEU A 169 2.72 -4.61 -9.92
CA LEU A 169 2.30 -4.02 -11.20
C LEU A 169 2.03 -2.52 -11.07
N GLY A 170 1.74 -1.88 -12.19
CA GLY A 170 1.35 -0.47 -12.26
C GLY A 170 2.50 0.45 -12.63
N MET A 171 2.37 1.74 -12.35
CA MET A 171 3.26 2.81 -12.82
C MET A 171 4.74 2.49 -12.60
N HIS A 172 5.11 1.97 -11.42
CA HIS A 172 6.47 1.57 -11.07
C HIS A 172 6.61 0.05 -10.87
N GLY A 173 5.73 -0.73 -11.53
CA GLY A 173 5.75 -2.17 -11.49
C GLY A 173 6.92 -2.79 -12.28
N SER A 174 7.12 -4.11 -12.12
CA SER A 174 8.09 -4.85 -12.90
C SER A 174 7.66 -4.98 -14.36
N TRP A 175 8.64 -5.16 -15.26
CA TRP A 175 8.38 -5.37 -16.69
C TRP A 175 7.48 -6.58 -16.94
N GLU A 176 7.81 -7.71 -16.32
CA GLU A 176 7.07 -8.96 -16.46
C GLU A 176 5.65 -8.86 -15.88
N ALA A 177 5.41 -8.18 -14.79
CA ALA A 177 4.09 -8.00 -14.22
C ALA A 177 3.19 -7.17 -15.14
N ASN A 178 3.71 -6.04 -15.64
CA ASN A 178 2.94 -5.14 -16.50
C ASN A 178 2.67 -5.74 -17.88
N HIS A 179 3.64 -6.44 -18.48
CA HIS A 179 3.43 -7.14 -19.75
C HIS A 179 2.48 -8.32 -19.61
N ALA A 180 2.60 -9.10 -18.51
CA ALA A 180 1.68 -10.20 -18.25
C ALA A 180 0.24 -9.67 -18.02
N MET A 181 0.08 -8.54 -17.35
CA MET A 181 -1.21 -7.89 -17.19
C MET A 181 -1.79 -7.39 -18.53
N HIS A 182 -0.95 -6.83 -19.41
CA HIS A 182 -1.38 -6.34 -20.72
C HIS A 182 -1.84 -7.47 -21.66
N ASP A 183 -1.08 -8.58 -21.68
CA ASP A 183 -1.24 -9.65 -22.65
C ASP A 183 -2.09 -10.83 -22.15
N CYS A 184 -2.58 -10.82 -20.91
CA CYS A 184 -3.41 -11.90 -20.38
C CYS A 184 -4.74 -12.02 -21.13
N ASP A 185 -5.31 -13.25 -21.17
CA ASP A 185 -6.64 -13.52 -21.70
C ASP A 185 -7.70 -13.67 -20.61
N VAL A 186 -7.31 -14.01 -19.38
CA VAL A 186 -8.17 -14.03 -18.19
C VAL A 186 -7.45 -13.35 -17.03
N MET A 187 -8.06 -12.27 -16.55
CA MET A 187 -7.61 -11.55 -15.37
C MET A 187 -8.48 -11.90 -14.16
N ILE A 188 -7.88 -12.38 -13.09
CA ILE A 188 -8.57 -12.63 -11.83
C ILE A 188 -8.19 -11.54 -10.83
N CYS A 189 -9.00 -10.48 -10.76
CA CYS A 189 -8.82 -9.37 -9.85
C CYS A 189 -9.39 -9.74 -8.47
N VAL A 190 -8.54 -9.77 -7.45
CA VAL A 190 -8.89 -10.20 -6.08
C VAL A 190 -8.64 -9.06 -5.11
N GLY A 191 -9.71 -8.42 -4.64
CA GLY A 191 -9.62 -7.36 -3.64
C GLY A 191 -8.82 -6.13 -4.08
N ALA A 192 -8.86 -5.78 -5.38
CA ALA A 192 -8.26 -4.58 -5.93
C ALA A 192 -9.33 -3.74 -6.66
N ARG A 193 -9.18 -2.42 -6.65
CA ARG A 193 -10.22 -1.47 -7.12
C ARG A 193 -9.93 -0.82 -8.48
N PHE A 194 -8.96 -1.32 -9.22
CA PHE A 194 -8.53 -0.74 -10.50
C PHE A 194 -8.17 0.75 -10.36
N ASP A 195 -7.19 1.02 -9.52
CA ASP A 195 -6.65 2.36 -9.26
C ASP A 195 -5.93 2.91 -10.51
N ASP A 196 -5.93 4.22 -10.69
CA ASP A 196 -5.30 4.89 -11.84
C ASP A 196 -3.78 4.66 -11.90
N ARG A 197 -3.12 4.53 -10.74
CA ARG A 197 -1.68 4.20 -10.66
C ARG A 197 -1.37 2.77 -11.11
N VAL A 198 -2.39 1.92 -11.16
CA VAL A 198 -2.30 0.56 -11.70
C VAL A 198 -2.76 0.52 -13.14
N THR A 199 -3.92 1.09 -13.47
CA THR A 199 -4.51 0.93 -14.80
C THR A 199 -3.79 1.70 -15.91
N GLY A 200 -3.17 2.86 -15.57
CA GLY A 200 -2.71 3.76 -16.60
C GLY A 200 -3.86 4.18 -17.54
N ARG A 201 -3.62 4.21 -18.83
CA ARG A 201 -4.63 4.52 -19.83
C ARG A 201 -5.69 3.42 -19.93
N LEU A 202 -6.94 3.76 -19.58
CA LEU A 202 -8.03 2.80 -19.38
C LEU A 202 -8.42 1.99 -20.63
N ASP A 203 -8.43 2.61 -21.81
CA ASP A 203 -8.77 1.96 -23.08
C ASP A 203 -7.71 0.93 -23.53
N ALA A 204 -6.49 1.05 -23.00
CA ALA A 204 -5.38 0.15 -23.26
C ALA A 204 -5.08 -0.80 -22.07
N PHE A 205 -5.86 -0.73 -20.99
CA PHE A 205 -5.66 -1.59 -19.83
C PHE A 205 -6.17 -3.01 -20.10
N SER A 206 -5.23 -3.96 -20.26
CA SER A 206 -5.52 -5.38 -20.48
C SER A 206 -6.65 -5.58 -21.52
N PRO A 207 -6.46 -5.12 -22.78
CA PRO A 207 -7.55 -4.95 -23.75
C PRO A 207 -8.14 -6.28 -24.23
N HIS A 208 -7.42 -7.39 -24.04
CA HIS A 208 -7.79 -8.70 -24.57
C HIS A 208 -8.31 -9.67 -23.50
N SER A 209 -8.36 -9.23 -22.21
CA SER A 209 -8.72 -10.11 -21.11
C SER A 209 -10.22 -10.12 -20.80
N THR A 210 -10.73 -11.32 -20.50
CA THR A 210 -11.96 -11.47 -19.72
C THR A 210 -11.63 -11.22 -18.26
N LYS A 211 -12.38 -10.32 -17.60
CA LYS A 211 -12.08 -9.81 -16.27
C LYS A 211 -13.04 -10.37 -15.24
N ILE A 212 -12.50 -11.16 -14.30
CA ILE A 212 -13.19 -11.62 -13.10
C ILE A 212 -12.82 -10.64 -11.98
N HIS A 213 -13.81 -10.11 -11.24
CA HIS A 213 -13.55 -9.16 -10.16
C HIS A 213 -14.22 -9.59 -8.87
N ILE A 214 -13.41 -9.93 -7.88
CA ILE A 214 -13.82 -10.32 -6.53
C ILE A 214 -13.61 -9.13 -5.60
N ASP A 215 -14.67 -8.55 -5.09
CA ASP A 215 -14.61 -7.41 -4.16
C ASP A 215 -15.78 -7.46 -3.16
N ILE A 216 -15.52 -7.01 -1.92
CA ILE A 216 -16.54 -6.91 -0.88
C ILE A 216 -17.44 -5.68 -1.07
N ASP A 217 -16.95 -4.66 -1.79
CA ASP A 217 -17.63 -3.40 -2.02
C ASP A 217 -18.30 -3.38 -3.40
N PRO A 218 -19.64 -3.48 -3.48
CA PRO A 218 -20.34 -3.44 -4.75
C PRO A 218 -20.11 -2.13 -5.52
N SER A 219 -19.74 -1.04 -4.84
CA SER A 219 -19.46 0.24 -5.50
C SER A 219 -18.12 0.26 -6.25
N SER A 220 -17.24 -0.69 -5.99
CA SER A 220 -15.98 -0.88 -6.74
C SER A 220 -16.21 -1.58 -8.09
N ILE A 221 -17.30 -2.34 -8.23
CA ILE A 221 -17.60 -3.08 -9.45
C ILE A 221 -17.99 -2.12 -10.59
N ASN A 222 -17.32 -2.27 -11.74
CA ASN A 222 -17.52 -1.44 -12.93
C ASN A 222 -17.30 0.07 -12.72
N LYS A 223 -16.58 0.45 -11.65
CA LYS A 223 -16.34 1.87 -11.36
C LYS A 223 -15.35 2.50 -12.33
N ASN A 224 -14.19 1.90 -12.51
CA ASN A 224 -13.12 2.41 -13.36
C ASN A 224 -12.93 1.53 -14.60
N VAL A 225 -12.98 0.22 -14.43
CA VAL A 225 -12.81 -0.78 -15.49
C VAL A 225 -14.06 -1.65 -15.54
N ARG A 226 -14.59 -1.89 -16.75
CA ARG A 226 -15.70 -2.80 -16.95
C ARG A 226 -15.21 -4.24 -16.76
N VAL A 227 -15.99 -5.04 -16.01
CA VAL A 227 -15.66 -6.44 -15.71
C VAL A 227 -16.76 -7.37 -16.23
N ASP A 228 -16.37 -8.59 -16.61
CA ASP A 228 -17.27 -9.57 -17.20
C ASP A 228 -17.95 -10.41 -16.12
N VAL A 229 -17.19 -10.86 -15.12
CA VAL A 229 -17.70 -11.70 -14.03
C VAL A 229 -17.48 -11.02 -12.67
N PRO A 230 -18.43 -10.23 -12.18
CA PRO A 230 -18.39 -9.67 -10.84
C PRO A 230 -18.77 -10.71 -9.79
N ILE A 231 -17.97 -10.82 -8.72
CA ILE A 231 -18.25 -11.64 -7.54
C ILE A 231 -18.22 -10.73 -6.31
N ILE A 232 -19.38 -10.37 -5.79
CA ILE A 232 -19.49 -9.50 -4.61
C ILE A 232 -19.49 -10.37 -3.37
N GLY A 233 -18.44 -10.26 -2.55
CA GLY A 233 -18.31 -11.04 -1.33
C GLY A 233 -17.00 -10.85 -0.61
N ASP A 234 -16.92 -11.45 0.57
CA ASP A 234 -15.67 -11.53 1.33
C ASP A 234 -14.64 -12.38 0.57
N VAL A 235 -13.43 -11.86 0.43
CA VAL A 235 -12.36 -12.48 -0.38
C VAL A 235 -11.96 -13.84 0.18
N ALA A 236 -11.88 -14.01 1.52
CA ALA A 236 -11.52 -15.29 2.13
C ALA A 236 -12.55 -16.35 1.77
N TYR A 237 -13.83 -16.05 1.99
CA TYR A 237 -14.92 -16.97 1.65
C TYR A 237 -14.95 -17.34 0.16
N VAL A 238 -14.78 -16.34 -0.73
CA VAL A 238 -14.82 -16.59 -2.19
C VAL A 238 -13.65 -17.47 -2.62
N LEU A 239 -12.44 -17.18 -2.15
CA LEU A 239 -11.25 -17.97 -2.51
C LEU A 239 -11.31 -19.39 -1.94
N GLU A 240 -11.78 -19.57 -0.71
CA GLU A 240 -12.00 -20.91 -0.11
C GLU A 240 -13.00 -21.72 -0.92
N GLU A 241 -14.13 -21.11 -1.33
CA GLU A 241 -15.14 -21.78 -2.14
C GLU A 241 -14.62 -22.10 -3.56
N MET A 242 -13.87 -21.17 -4.19
CA MET A 242 -13.20 -21.43 -5.47
C MET A 242 -12.25 -22.60 -5.37
N LEU A 243 -11.40 -22.63 -4.35
CA LEU A 243 -10.44 -23.72 -4.11
C LEU A 243 -11.14 -25.05 -3.86
N ARG A 244 -12.20 -25.06 -3.05
CA ARG A 244 -13.02 -26.24 -2.77
C ARG A 244 -13.63 -26.81 -4.06
N VAL A 245 -14.23 -25.96 -4.90
CA VAL A 245 -14.84 -26.37 -6.16
C VAL A 245 -13.79 -26.83 -7.15
N TRP A 246 -12.66 -26.11 -7.26
CA TRP A 246 -11.54 -26.47 -8.12
C TRP A 246 -11.05 -27.90 -7.84
N LYS A 247 -10.79 -28.20 -6.56
CA LYS A 247 -10.33 -29.51 -6.12
C LYS A 247 -11.40 -30.61 -6.35
N SER A 248 -12.68 -30.33 -6.03
CA SER A 248 -13.77 -31.32 -6.07
C SER A 248 -14.18 -31.71 -7.49
N LYS A 249 -14.16 -30.77 -8.43
CA LYS A 249 -14.54 -31.01 -9.86
C LYS A 249 -13.38 -31.54 -10.69
N THR A 250 -12.20 -31.73 -10.13
CA THR A 250 -10.99 -32.15 -10.83
C THR A 250 -10.74 -31.26 -12.07
N MET A 251 -10.92 -29.93 -11.88
CA MET A 251 -10.75 -28.97 -12.96
C MET A 251 -9.29 -28.97 -13.42
N GLN A 252 -9.09 -28.86 -14.70
CA GLN A 252 -7.76 -28.90 -15.31
C GLN A 252 -7.56 -27.69 -16.20
N VAL A 253 -6.34 -27.17 -16.20
CA VAL A 253 -5.89 -26.12 -17.10
C VAL A 253 -5.33 -26.72 -18.39
N ASP A 254 -5.29 -25.95 -19.47
CA ASP A 254 -4.51 -26.28 -20.66
C ASP A 254 -3.01 -26.16 -20.33
N LYS A 255 -2.40 -27.27 -19.94
CA LYS A 255 -0.99 -27.32 -19.53
C LYS A 255 -0.02 -26.88 -20.64
N ALA A 256 -0.38 -27.12 -21.91
CA ALA A 256 0.47 -26.73 -23.04
C ALA A 256 0.45 -25.21 -23.25
N ALA A 257 -0.74 -24.61 -23.19
CA ALA A 257 -0.89 -23.16 -23.26
C ALA A 257 -0.24 -22.46 -22.06
N LEU A 258 -0.44 -22.98 -20.84
CA LEU A 258 0.16 -22.42 -19.63
C LEU A 258 1.69 -22.49 -19.64
N LYS A 259 2.27 -23.60 -20.15
CA LYS A 259 3.72 -23.72 -20.35
C LYS A 259 4.25 -22.69 -21.36
N ALA A 260 3.51 -22.44 -22.44
CA ALA A 260 3.87 -21.41 -23.41
C ALA A 260 3.78 -20.00 -22.80
N TRP A 261 2.79 -19.77 -21.95
CA TRP A 261 2.63 -18.51 -21.20
C TRP A 261 3.80 -18.25 -20.23
N TRP A 262 4.17 -19.24 -19.43
CA TRP A 262 5.33 -19.15 -18.55
C TRP A 262 6.63 -18.89 -19.33
N LYS A 263 6.82 -19.55 -20.46
CA LYS A 263 7.98 -19.29 -21.34
C LYS A 263 8.03 -17.83 -21.79
N GLN A 264 6.89 -17.22 -22.09
CA GLN A 264 6.81 -15.79 -22.46
C GLN A 264 7.14 -14.90 -21.25
N ILE A 265 6.60 -15.22 -20.08
CA ILE A 265 6.89 -14.49 -18.84
C ILE A 265 8.39 -14.56 -18.49
N ASP A 266 9.01 -15.73 -18.64
CA ASP A 266 10.45 -15.89 -18.37
C ASP A 266 11.32 -15.08 -19.33
N GLN A 267 10.90 -14.88 -20.59
CA GLN A 267 11.56 -13.96 -21.51
C GLN A 267 11.48 -12.50 -21.01
N TRP A 268 10.36 -12.10 -20.43
CA TRP A 268 10.24 -10.76 -19.82
C TRP A 268 11.08 -10.63 -18.57
N ARG A 269 11.07 -11.62 -17.68
CA ARG A 269 11.93 -11.68 -16.49
C ARG A 269 13.42 -11.59 -16.82
N ALA A 270 13.83 -12.17 -17.94
CA ALA A 270 15.24 -12.13 -18.38
C ALA A 270 15.75 -10.69 -18.67
N LYS A 271 14.85 -9.73 -18.87
CA LYS A 271 15.23 -8.30 -18.98
C LYS A 271 15.75 -7.70 -17.69
N LYS A 272 15.43 -8.31 -16.53
CA LYS A 272 15.86 -7.83 -15.21
C LYS A 272 15.55 -6.35 -15.03
N SER A 273 14.28 -5.97 -15.20
CA SER A 273 13.85 -4.58 -15.29
C SER A 273 14.16 -3.72 -14.05
N LEU A 274 14.28 -4.36 -12.88
CA LEU A 274 14.67 -3.70 -11.63
C LEU A 274 16.19 -3.64 -11.51
N THR A 275 16.85 -2.94 -12.45
CA THR A 275 18.29 -2.76 -12.47
C THR A 275 18.67 -1.29 -12.31
N TYR A 276 19.90 -1.06 -11.88
CA TYR A 276 20.51 0.27 -11.75
C TYR A 276 22.02 0.17 -12.03
N LYS A 277 22.67 1.29 -12.36
CA LYS A 277 24.12 1.33 -12.52
C LYS A 277 24.78 1.44 -11.15
N PRO A 278 25.55 0.43 -10.69
CA PRO A 278 26.29 0.55 -9.45
C PRO A 278 27.27 1.74 -9.49
N ASN A 279 27.49 2.37 -8.35
CA ASN A 279 28.46 3.44 -8.19
C ASN A 279 29.37 3.11 -7.00
N ALA A 280 30.69 3.25 -7.18
CA ALA A 280 31.66 2.94 -6.13
C ALA A 280 31.75 4.04 -5.06
N ASP A 281 31.40 5.27 -5.40
CA ASP A 281 31.59 6.44 -4.55
C ASP A 281 30.30 6.92 -3.88
N VAL A 282 29.15 6.62 -4.48
CA VAL A 282 27.84 7.10 -4.05
C VAL A 282 26.87 5.93 -3.84
N ILE A 283 26.17 5.93 -2.73
CA ILE A 283 25.14 4.93 -2.45
C ILE A 283 23.95 5.12 -3.39
N MET A 284 23.67 4.13 -4.22
CA MET A 284 22.42 4.11 -4.98
C MET A 284 21.26 3.73 -4.05
N PRO A 285 20.10 4.42 -4.12
CA PRO A 285 18.97 4.12 -3.23
C PRO A 285 18.47 2.67 -3.35
N GLN A 286 18.52 2.10 -4.56
CA GLN A 286 18.20 0.70 -4.82
C GLN A 286 19.18 -0.23 -4.09
N TYR A 287 20.47 0.07 -4.15
CA TYR A 287 21.51 -0.67 -3.43
C TYR A 287 21.28 -0.63 -1.91
N ALA A 288 20.95 0.55 -1.38
CA ALA A 288 20.66 0.70 0.04
C ALA A 288 19.54 -0.22 0.51
N LEU A 289 18.48 -0.36 -0.29
CA LEU A 289 17.33 -1.23 0.03
C LEU A 289 17.64 -2.71 -0.17
N GLN A 290 18.40 -3.07 -1.19
CA GLN A 290 18.89 -4.46 -1.34
C GLN A 290 19.75 -4.88 -0.15
N ARG A 291 20.64 -4.00 0.34
CA ARG A 291 21.43 -4.30 1.53
C ARG A 291 20.55 -4.40 2.77
N LEU A 292 19.56 -3.51 2.92
CA LEU A 292 18.58 -3.62 3.99
C LEU A 292 17.85 -4.97 3.94
N GLN A 293 17.37 -5.41 2.77
CA GLN A 293 16.71 -6.71 2.57
C GLN A 293 17.56 -7.87 3.09
N GLU A 294 18.86 -7.90 2.76
CA GLU A 294 19.77 -8.94 3.21
C GLU A 294 19.93 -8.97 4.75
N HIS A 295 19.92 -7.80 5.39
CA HIS A 295 20.04 -7.69 6.85
C HIS A 295 18.77 -8.03 7.62
N ILE A 296 17.58 -7.85 7.02
CA ILE A 296 16.29 -8.15 7.66
C ILE A 296 15.75 -9.54 7.33
N LYS A 297 16.29 -10.20 6.31
CA LYS A 297 15.88 -11.54 5.87
C LYS A 297 15.87 -12.54 7.02
N GLY A 298 14.76 -13.28 7.15
CA GLY A 298 14.56 -14.28 8.21
C GLY A 298 14.29 -13.72 9.61
N ARG A 299 14.15 -12.38 9.76
CA ARG A 299 13.74 -11.75 11.02
C ARG A 299 12.23 -11.50 11.02
N ASP A 300 11.63 -11.51 12.19
CA ASP A 300 10.28 -10.95 12.37
C ASP A 300 10.35 -9.44 12.25
N HIS A 301 9.90 -8.91 11.11
CA HIS A 301 10.05 -7.49 10.80
C HIS A 301 8.81 -6.89 10.14
N TYR A 302 8.69 -5.58 10.28
CA TYR A 302 7.69 -4.75 9.63
C TYR A 302 8.37 -3.57 8.93
N ILE A 303 7.90 -3.27 7.74
CA ILE A 303 8.35 -2.11 6.97
C ILE A 303 7.22 -1.08 6.90
N THR A 304 7.49 0.13 7.36
CA THR A 304 6.64 1.29 7.09
C THR A 304 7.34 2.21 6.11
N THR A 305 6.60 2.93 5.30
CA THR A 305 7.22 3.92 4.40
C THR A 305 6.52 5.25 4.46
N ASP A 306 7.27 6.31 4.22
CA ASP A 306 6.73 7.57 3.76
C ASP A 306 6.45 7.52 2.26
N VAL A 307 5.93 8.62 1.69
CA VAL A 307 5.51 8.72 0.29
C VAL A 307 6.54 9.48 -0.54
N GLY A 308 6.94 8.87 -1.66
CA GLY A 308 7.92 9.41 -2.59
C GLY A 308 8.68 8.32 -3.33
N GLN A 309 9.83 8.65 -3.93
CA GLN A 309 10.68 7.67 -4.60
C GLN A 309 11.11 6.52 -3.67
N HIS A 310 11.42 6.83 -2.41
CA HIS A 310 11.80 5.84 -1.39
C HIS A 310 10.71 4.77 -1.16
N GLN A 311 9.44 5.15 -1.25
CA GLN A 311 8.29 4.23 -1.19
C GLN A 311 8.31 3.25 -2.36
N MET A 312 8.49 3.77 -3.57
CA MET A 312 8.50 2.95 -4.79
C MET A 312 9.72 2.03 -4.83
N TRP A 313 10.90 2.55 -4.49
CA TRP A 313 12.09 1.71 -4.38
C TRP A 313 11.94 0.63 -3.29
N ALA A 314 11.36 0.96 -2.13
CA ALA A 314 11.10 -0.04 -1.10
C ALA A 314 10.13 -1.14 -1.60
N ALA A 315 9.09 -0.77 -2.33
CA ALA A 315 8.16 -1.73 -2.93
C ALA A 315 8.80 -2.59 -4.03
N GLN A 316 9.83 -2.08 -4.73
CA GLN A 316 10.53 -2.79 -5.80
C GLN A 316 11.65 -3.71 -5.30
N PHE A 317 12.36 -3.33 -4.22
CA PHE A 317 13.60 -3.97 -3.80
C PHE A 317 13.54 -4.67 -2.43
N LEU A 318 12.37 -4.64 -1.76
CA LEU A 318 12.13 -5.42 -0.56
C LEU A 318 11.12 -6.54 -0.85
N ASP A 319 11.36 -7.70 -0.26
CA ASP A 319 10.52 -8.88 -0.40
C ASP A 319 9.54 -9.00 0.79
N PHE A 320 8.29 -9.31 0.51
CA PHE A 320 7.25 -9.51 1.52
C PHE A 320 6.66 -10.92 1.39
N GLU A 321 6.89 -11.73 2.44
CA GLU A 321 6.45 -13.13 2.48
C GLU A 321 5.08 -13.31 3.12
N GLU A 322 4.67 -12.34 3.95
CA GLU A 322 3.46 -12.41 4.77
C GLU A 322 2.61 -11.14 4.66
N PRO A 323 1.28 -11.26 4.80
CA PRO A 323 0.41 -10.10 4.88
C PRO A 323 0.70 -9.23 6.11
N ASN A 324 0.33 -7.95 6.04
CA ASN A 324 0.51 -6.96 7.11
C ASN A 324 1.97 -6.66 7.50
N ARG A 325 2.96 -6.99 6.65
CA ARG A 325 4.37 -6.65 6.86
C ARG A 325 4.79 -5.35 6.15
N TRP A 326 3.95 -4.87 5.26
CA TRP A 326 4.12 -3.64 4.49
C TRP A 326 3.03 -2.63 4.85
N LEU A 327 3.42 -1.46 5.36
CA LEU A 327 2.51 -0.39 5.77
C LEU A 327 2.89 0.93 5.08
N THR A 328 2.00 1.42 4.25
CA THR A 328 2.24 2.65 3.47
C THR A 328 0.93 3.38 3.19
N SER A 329 1.00 4.67 2.91
CA SER A 329 -0.14 5.43 2.41
C SER A 329 -0.21 5.31 0.90
N GLY A 330 -0.93 4.29 0.40
CA GLY A 330 -1.01 3.99 -1.03
C GLY A 330 -2.17 4.67 -1.75
N GLY A 331 -3.27 4.92 -1.06
CA GLY A 331 -4.47 5.52 -1.64
C GLY A 331 -4.40 7.03 -1.74
N LEU A 332 -4.07 7.72 -0.64
CA LEU A 332 -3.97 9.18 -0.60
C LEU A 332 -2.54 9.68 -0.84
N GLY A 333 -1.52 8.88 -0.50
CA GLY A 333 -0.13 9.26 -0.70
C GLY A 333 0.32 10.33 0.30
N THR A 334 0.01 10.15 1.58
CA THR A 334 0.28 11.15 2.63
C THR A 334 1.74 11.11 3.04
N MET A 335 2.51 12.14 2.72
CA MET A 335 3.84 12.34 3.28
C MET A 335 3.75 12.60 4.79
N GLY A 336 4.71 12.07 5.56
CA GLY A 336 4.71 12.09 7.02
C GLY A 336 3.99 10.89 7.67
N TYR A 337 3.52 9.92 6.89
CA TYR A 337 2.85 8.70 7.40
C TYR A 337 3.83 7.71 8.06
N GLY A 338 5.06 7.61 7.56
CA GLY A 338 5.97 6.50 7.84
C GLY A 338 6.36 6.37 9.31
N VAL A 339 6.78 7.47 9.95
CA VAL A 339 7.21 7.47 11.36
C VAL A 339 6.07 7.21 12.33
N PRO A 340 4.90 7.89 12.24
CA PRO A 340 3.74 7.57 13.08
C PRO A 340 3.29 6.11 12.94
N ALA A 341 3.31 5.56 11.72
CA ALA A 341 2.99 4.16 11.48
C ALA A 341 4.00 3.21 12.14
N ALA A 342 5.31 3.53 12.09
CA ALA A 342 6.34 2.75 12.76
C ALA A 342 6.15 2.74 14.29
N VAL A 343 5.80 3.88 14.88
CA VAL A 343 5.43 3.97 16.31
C VAL A 343 4.26 3.04 16.62
N GLY A 344 3.18 3.08 15.81
CA GLY A 344 2.02 2.22 15.99
C GLY A 344 2.35 0.74 15.86
N VAL A 345 3.15 0.36 14.86
CA VAL A 345 3.63 -1.02 14.68
C VAL A 345 4.44 -1.48 15.88
N GLN A 346 5.37 -0.68 16.36
CA GLN A 346 6.23 -1.06 17.48
C GLN A 346 5.47 -1.23 18.80
N VAL A 347 4.40 -0.45 19.00
CA VAL A 347 3.48 -0.62 20.13
C VAL A 347 2.72 -1.94 20.01
N ALA A 348 2.22 -2.27 18.81
CA ALA A 348 1.45 -3.49 18.57
C ALA A 348 2.35 -4.75 18.59
N HIS A 349 3.59 -4.63 18.13
CA HIS A 349 4.56 -5.72 17.96
C HIS A 349 5.91 -5.38 18.64
N PRO A 350 5.96 -5.35 19.99
CA PRO A 350 7.11 -4.81 20.73
C PRO A 350 8.42 -5.60 20.55
N LYS A 351 8.36 -6.84 20.06
CA LYS A 351 9.53 -7.70 19.85
C LYS A 351 10.00 -7.71 18.40
N ALA A 352 9.18 -7.24 17.46
CA ALA A 352 9.53 -7.22 16.05
C ALA A 352 10.50 -6.08 15.72
N LEU A 353 11.28 -6.26 14.66
CA LEU A 353 12.08 -5.19 14.07
C LEU A 353 11.17 -4.30 13.22
N THR A 354 11.03 -3.04 13.59
CA THR A 354 10.27 -2.06 12.81
C THR A 354 11.23 -1.10 12.10
N VAL A 355 11.19 -1.10 10.77
CA VAL A 355 12.00 -0.19 9.94
C VAL A 355 11.07 0.73 9.16
N CYS A 356 11.26 2.03 9.33
CA CYS A 356 10.61 3.07 8.52
C CYS A 356 11.57 3.48 7.40
N VAL A 357 11.22 3.27 6.14
CA VAL A 357 11.94 3.82 4.99
C VAL A 357 11.31 5.15 4.63
N SER A 358 12.05 6.24 4.82
CA SER A 358 11.57 7.61 4.60
C SER A 358 12.46 8.38 3.63
N GLY A 359 11.96 9.46 3.07
CA GLY A 359 12.75 10.49 2.41
C GLY A 359 13.07 11.62 3.39
N ASP A 360 14.06 12.43 3.07
CA ASP A 360 14.51 13.55 3.88
C ASP A 360 13.37 14.57 4.16
N ALA A 361 12.68 15.02 3.11
CA ALA A 361 11.56 15.97 3.25
C ALA A 361 10.34 15.34 3.93
N SER A 362 10.02 14.08 3.64
CA SER A 362 8.88 13.38 4.23
C SER A 362 9.05 13.17 5.73
N PHE A 363 10.25 12.82 6.16
CA PHE A 363 10.57 12.65 7.58
C PHE A 363 10.30 13.92 8.39
N LEU A 364 10.64 15.09 7.83
CA LEU A 364 10.45 16.38 8.51
C LEU A 364 8.98 16.75 8.73
N MET A 365 8.04 16.14 8.01
CA MET A 365 6.62 16.46 8.13
C MET A 365 5.98 15.95 9.43
N ASN A 366 6.52 14.85 10.00
CA ASN A 366 6.04 14.27 11.25
C ASN A 366 7.21 13.78 12.15
N MET A 367 8.37 14.42 12.07
CA MET A 367 9.54 14.09 12.90
C MET A 367 9.29 14.19 14.41
N GLN A 368 8.32 15.01 14.83
CA GLN A 368 7.95 15.18 16.26
C GLN A 368 7.51 13.87 16.90
N GLU A 369 7.06 12.88 16.13
CA GLU A 369 6.70 11.56 16.65
C GLU A 369 7.92 10.76 17.16
N MET A 370 9.13 11.19 16.85
CA MET A 370 10.35 10.68 17.49
C MET A 370 10.34 10.94 19.01
N THR A 371 9.69 12.01 19.46
CA THR A 371 9.52 12.26 20.91
C THR A 371 8.69 11.15 21.56
N THR A 372 7.62 10.71 20.90
CA THR A 372 6.80 9.58 21.35
C THR A 372 7.64 8.29 21.38
N ALA A 373 8.41 8.03 20.33
CA ALA A 373 9.27 6.84 20.26
C ALA A 373 10.32 6.82 21.40
N VAL A 374 10.96 7.94 21.70
CA VAL A 374 11.95 8.06 22.79
C VAL A 374 11.27 7.92 24.16
N GLN A 375 10.16 8.62 24.40
CA GLN A 375 9.44 8.58 25.67
C GLN A 375 9.02 7.16 26.05
N PHE A 376 8.50 6.40 25.07
CA PHE A 376 8.03 5.03 25.30
C PHE A 376 9.10 3.96 25.00
N ARG A 377 10.35 4.35 24.73
CA ARG A 377 11.49 3.47 24.44
C ARG A 377 11.20 2.48 23.29
N LEU A 378 10.51 2.95 22.26
CA LEU A 378 10.15 2.15 21.09
C LEU A 378 11.36 2.04 20.15
N PRO A 379 11.91 0.84 19.91
CA PRO A 379 13.17 0.69 19.15
C PRO A 379 12.98 0.78 17.63
N ILE A 380 12.16 1.71 17.14
CA ILE A 380 11.97 1.95 15.71
C ILE A 380 13.27 2.36 15.02
N LYS A 381 13.44 1.95 13.78
CA LYS A 381 14.60 2.29 12.92
C LYS A 381 14.12 3.13 11.75
N VAL A 382 14.47 4.40 11.73
CA VAL A 382 14.12 5.29 10.62
C VAL A 382 15.31 5.39 9.68
N MET A 383 15.21 4.79 8.51
CA MET A 383 16.19 4.87 7.44
C MET A 383 15.78 5.95 6.45
N ILE A 384 16.47 7.08 6.46
CA ILE A 384 16.23 8.20 5.57
C ILE A 384 17.07 8.01 4.30
N LEU A 385 16.46 7.82 3.14
CA LEU A 385 17.11 7.90 1.85
C LEU A 385 17.25 9.37 1.46
N ASN A 386 18.35 9.99 1.92
CA ASN A 386 18.59 11.41 1.81
C ASN A 386 19.22 11.75 0.45
N ASN A 387 18.41 12.25 -0.47
CA ASN A 387 18.82 12.75 -1.78
C ASN A 387 18.71 14.28 -1.92
N LYS A 388 18.32 14.98 -0.87
CA LYS A 388 18.09 16.44 -0.83
C LYS A 388 16.99 16.94 -1.76
N TYR A 389 16.07 16.07 -2.18
CA TYR A 389 14.96 16.44 -3.06
C TYR A 389 13.63 15.85 -2.56
N MET A 390 12.55 16.54 -2.82
CA MET A 390 11.26 15.88 -3.00
C MET A 390 11.32 15.07 -4.30
N GLY A 391 11.94 13.87 -4.20
CA GLY A 391 12.49 13.16 -5.34
C GLY A 391 11.46 12.77 -6.41
N MET A 392 10.22 12.41 -6.03
CA MET A 392 9.19 12.11 -7.00
C MET A 392 8.72 13.37 -7.75
N VAL A 393 8.59 14.51 -7.05
CA VAL A 393 8.29 15.81 -7.69
C VAL A 393 9.38 16.18 -8.68
N ARG A 394 10.65 16.08 -8.26
CA ARG A 394 11.80 16.34 -9.14
C ARG A 394 11.79 15.43 -10.37
N GLN A 395 11.54 14.13 -10.20
CA GLN A 395 11.46 13.17 -11.31
C GLN A 395 10.39 13.56 -12.34
N TRP A 396 9.22 13.99 -11.89
CA TRP A 396 8.16 14.45 -12.76
C TRP A 396 8.53 15.77 -13.47
N GLN A 397 9.14 16.72 -12.78
CA GLN A 397 9.65 17.95 -13.39
C GLN A 397 10.68 17.65 -14.47
N GLN A 398 11.57 16.69 -14.23
CA GLN A 398 12.54 16.23 -15.22
C GLN A 398 11.87 15.58 -16.43
N LEU A 399 11.03 14.56 -16.20
CA LEU A 399 10.53 13.70 -17.26
C LEU A 399 9.33 14.29 -18.01
N LEU A 400 8.48 15.07 -17.34
CA LEU A 400 7.20 15.54 -17.89
C LEU A 400 7.19 17.05 -18.20
N HIS A 401 8.08 17.82 -17.56
CA HIS A 401 8.08 19.27 -17.66
C HIS A 401 9.38 19.85 -18.24
N GLY A 402 10.07 19.10 -19.11
CA GLY A 402 11.25 19.57 -19.81
C GLY A 402 12.37 20.02 -18.88
N ASN A 403 12.60 19.27 -17.78
CA ASN A 403 13.63 19.54 -16.76
C ASN A 403 13.52 20.93 -16.10
N ARG A 404 12.31 21.50 -16.08
CA ARG A 404 12.03 22.80 -15.40
C ARG A 404 11.86 22.57 -13.91
N MET A 405 12.97 22.55 -13.17
CA MET A 405 12.98 22.35 -11.73
C MET A 405 12.41 23.59 -11.00
N SER A 406 11.51 23.36 -10.05
CA SER A 406 10.93 24.40 -9.21
C SER A 406 10.64 23.84 -7.82
N GLU A 407 11.21 24.45 -6.79
CA GLU A 407 10.95 24.22 -5.36
C GLU A 407 10.99 22.75 -4.91
N SER A 408 11.66 21.86 -5.66
CA SER A 408 11.81 20.44 -5.30
C SER A 408 13.13 20.12 -4.63
N TYR A 409 14.11 21.03 -4.67
CA TYR A 409 15.42 20.90 -4.01
C TYR A 409 15.40 21.50 -2.61
N ASN A 410 15.94 20.76 -1.66
CA ASN A 410 16.05 21.18 -0.27
C ASN A 410 17.52 21.51 0.06
N GLU A 411 17.91 22.76 -0.11
CA GLU A 411 19.27 23.22 0.13
C GLU A 411 19.64 23.14 1.63
N SER A 412 18.70 23.59 2.49
CA SER A 412 18.88 23.70 3.94
C SER A 412 18.26 22.53 4.69
N MET A 413 18.81 21.32 4.50
CA MET A 413 18.40 20.17 5.32
C MET A 413 19.05 20.21 6.69
N PRO A 414 18.36 19.82 7.78
CA PRO A 414 18.95 19.66 9.08
C PRO A 414 20.01 18.54 9.07
N ASP A 415 20.97 18.64 9.98
CA ASP A 415 21.82 17.51 10.29
C ASP A 415 21.02 16.45 11.06
N PHE A 416 20.63 15.37 10.39
CA PHE A 416 19.78 14.32 10.96
C PHE A 416 20.44 13.58 12.14
N VAL A 417 21.78 13.55 12.22
CA VAL A 417 22.49 12.96 13.37
C VAL A 417 22.34 13.84 14.60
N LYS A 418 22.53 15.16 14.45
CA LYS A 418 22.29 16.12 15.52
C LYS A 418 20.81 16.19 15.92
N LEU A 419 19.92 16.06 14.94
CA LEU A 419 18.48 16.03 15.19
C LEU A 419 18.09 14.79 16.00
N ALA A 420 18.66 13.62 15.72
CA ALA A 420 18.47 12.42 16.51
C ALA A 420 18.92 12.62 17.96
N ASP A 421 20.11 13.20 18.17
CA ASP A 421 20.62 13.51 19.51
C ASP A 421 19.68 14.48 20.26
N ALA A 422 19.18 15.51 19.56
CA ALA A 422 18.24 16.47 20.14
C ALA A 422 16.92 15.81 20.61
N PHE A 423 16.47 14.73 19.96
CA PHE A 423 15.32 13.92 20.41
C PHE A 423 15.69 12.93 21.53
N GLY A 424 16.98 12.67 21.78
CA GLY A 424 17.44 11.59 22.65
C GLY A 424 17.44 10.21 21.97
N ALA A 425 17.44 10.19 20.64
CA ALA A 425 17.59 9.00 19.81
C ALA A 425 19.05 8.84 19.35
N THR A 426 19.38 7.69 18.75
CA THR A 426 20.72 7.48 18.16
C THR A 426 20.73 7.93 16.71
N GLY A 427 21.67 8.80 16.35
CA GLY A 427 21.92 9.22 14.98
C GLY A 427 23.06 8.42 14.32
N ILE A 428 22.83 7.95 13.09
CA ILE A 428 23.86 7.27 12.28
C ILE A 428 23.86 7.95 10.91
N ARG A 429 25.06 8.15 10.31
CA ARG A 429 25.18 8.63 8.92
C ARG A 429 26.07 7.69 8.13
N CYS A 430 25.67 7.41 6.89
CA CYS A 430 26.51 6.72 5.92
C CYS A 430 26.35 7.36 4.54
N ASP A 431 27.50 7.69 3.90
CA ASP A 431 27.59 8.30 2.58
C ASP A 431 28.47 7.50 1.60
N LYS A 432 28.96 6.33 2.04
CA LYS A 432 29.86 5.47 1.25
C LYS A 432 29.34 4.05 1.12
N PRO A 433 29.25 3.49 -0.11
CA PRO A 433 28.76 2.12 -0.34
C PRO A 433 29.50 1.06 0.48
N GLY A 434 30.84 1.18 0.60
CA GLY A 434 31.66 0.21 1.33
C GLY A 434 31.47 0.21 2.85
N LYS A 435 30.73 1.18 3.42
CA LYS A 435 30.41 1.26 4.86
C LYS A 435 28.94 0.99 5.16
N LEU A 436 28.14 0.76 4.12
CA LEU A 436 26.69 0.69 4.26
C LEU A 436 26.25 -0.51 5.10
N ASP A 437 26.83 -1.68 4.89
CA ASP A 437 26.49 -2.89 5.63
C ASP A 437 26.75 -2.75 7.14
N ASP A 438 27.89 -2.18 7.50
CA ASP A 438 28.22 -1.92 8.90
C ASP A 438 27.25 -0.91 9.52
N ALA A 439 26.85 0.12 8.77
CA ALA A 439 25.89 1.12 9.22
C ALA A 439 24.47 0.53 9.41
N ILE A 440 24.01 -0.32 8.49
CA ILE A 440 22.71 -1.02 8.61
C ILE A 440 22.76 -1.98 9.81
N ALA A 441 23.82 -2.76 9.95
CA ALA A 441 23.99 -3.67 11.09
C ALA A 441 23.98 -2.92 12.42
N LEU A 442 24.66 -1.76 12.48
CA LEU A 442 24.66 -0.87 13.65
C LEU A 442 23.25 -0.34 13.94
N MET A 443 22.54 0.17 12.92
CA MET A 443 21.15 0.63 13.05
C MET A 443 20.26 -0.45 13.68
N ILE A 444 20.32 -1.66 13.16
CA ILE A 444 19.49 -2.79 13.64
C ILE A 444 19.87 -3.20 15.07
N LYS A 445 21.16 -3.24 15.40
CA LYS A 445 21.67 -3.68 16.69
C LYS A 445 21.48 -2.66 17.80
N THR A 446 21.44 -1.37 17.47
CA THR A 446 21.33 -0.27 18.43
C THR A 446 20.02 -0.39 19.23
N PRO A 447 20.02 -0.44 20.55
CA PRO A 447 18.80 -0.40 21.34
C PRO A 447 18.14 0.99 21.26
N GLY A 448 16.81 1.03 21.36
CA GLY A 448 16.07 2.29 21.26
C GLY A 448 15.87 2.80 19.83
N PRO A 449 15.25 3.99 19.68
CA PRO A 449 14.97 4.59 18.38
C PRO A 449 16.25 5.09 17.70
N VAL A 450 16.31 4.91 16.37
CA VAL A 450 17.45 5.30 15.53
C VAL A 450 16.97 6.15 14.37
N ILE A 451 17.68 7.24 14.06
CA ILE A 451 17.60 7.95 12.79
C ILE A 451 18.88 7.64 12.01
N PHE A 452 18.73 6.93 10.89
CA PHE A 452 19.81 6.58 9.99
C PHE A 452 19.76 7.45 8.74
N ASP A 453 20.63 8.44 8.64
CA ASP A 453 20.84 9.31 7.49
C ASP A 453 21.67 8.58 6.44
N CYS A 454 21.00 7.91 5.52
CA CYS A 454 21.63 7.23 4.38
C CYS A 454 21.68 8.20 3.20
N VAL A 455 22.84 8.83 2.99
CA VAL A 455 23.05 9.80 1.91
C VAL A 455 23.17 9.04 0.59
N VAL A 456 22.21 9.26 -0.30
CA VAL A 456 22.09 8.52 -1.56
C VAL A 456 22.26 9.41 -2.78
N ALA A 457 22.39 8.80 -3.96
CA ALA A 457 22.48 9.50 -5.23
C ALA A 457 21.35 10.52 -5.42
N THR A 458 21.72 11.77 -5.64
CA THR A 458 20.80 12.92 -5.64
C THR A 458 19.79 12.87 -6.79
N LEU A 459 20.21 12.46 -7.99
CA LEU A 459 19.40 12.51 -9.21
C LEU A 459 18.90 11.14 -9.67
N ALA A 460 18.92 10.12 -8.80
CA ALA A 460 18.37 8.81 -9.13
C ALA A 460 16.86 8.91 -9.41
N ASN A 461 16.43 8.25 -10.50
CA ASN A 461 15.02 8.12 -10.86
C ASN A 461 14.48 6.72 -10.49
N CYS A 462 13.19 6.66 -10.23
CA CYS A 462 12.48 5.43 -9.96
C CYS A 462 12.00 4.82 -11.29
N PHE A 463 12.68 3.76 -11.73
CA PHE A 463 12.34 2.97 -12.91
C PHE A 463 12.17 1.48 -12.52
N PRO A 464 11.40 0.72 -13.33
CA PRO A 464 10.60 1.09 -14.50
C PRO A 464 9.53 2.13 -14.19
N MET A 465 9.01 2.79 -15.24
CA MET A 465 7.91 3.73 -15.13
C MET A 465 6.99 3.64 -16.33
N ILE A 466 5.67 3.59 -16.10
CA ILE A 466 4.67 3.84 -17.14
C ILE A 466 4.40 5.35 -17.12
N PRO A 467 4.75 6.11 -18.18
CA PRO A 467 4.43 7.52 -18.25
C PRO A 467 2.90 7.75 -18.21
N SER A 468 2.49 8.91 -17.73
CA SER A 468 1.07 9.30 -17.74
C SER A 468 0.49 9.21 -19.17
N GLY A 469 -0.72 8.65 -19.31
CA GLY A 469 -1.39 8.45 -20.60
C GLY A 469 -0.86 7.30 -21.44
N LYS A 470 0.08 6.49 -20.96
CA LYS A 470 0.63 5.33 -21.64
C LYS A 470 0.03 4.01 -21.15
N ALA A 471 0.13 2.97 -21.99
CA ALA A 471 -0.28 1.61 -21.68
C ALA A 471 0.83 0.84 -20.92
N HIS A 472 0.49 -0.30 -20.35
CA HIS A 472 1.42 -1.15 -19.59
C HIS A 472 2.63 -1.63 -20.40
N ASN A 473 2.46 -1.89 -21.69
CA ASN A 473 3.53 -2.30 -22.60
C ASN A 473 4.38 -1.14 -23.14
N GLU A 474 4.04 0.11 -22.78
CA GLU A 474 4.78 1.32 -23.16
C GLU A 474 5.63 1.87 -21.99
N MET A 475 6.03 1.01 -21.06
CA MET A 475 6.83 1.43 -19.91
C MET A 475 8.29 1.70 -20.27
N ILE A 476 8.88 2.63 -19.52
CA ILE A 476 10.27 3.09 -19.67
C ILE A 476 11.17 2.31 -18.71
N LEU A 477 12.29 1.80 -19.21
CA LEU A 477 13.33 1.16 -18.42
C LEU A 477 14.52 2.13 -18.22
N GLY A 478 15.00 2.25 -16.98
CA GLY A 478 16.02 3.26 -16.65
C GLY A 478 17.43 3.02 -17.19
N ALA A 479 17.75 1.79 -17.62
CA ALA A 479 19.11 1.46 -18.05
C ALA A 479 19.48 1.97 -19.45
N ASP A 480 18.48 2.22 -20.29
CA ASP A 480 18.66 2.43 -21.74
C ASP A 480 18.26 3.83 -22.22
N ILE A 481 17.92 4.77 -21.31
CA ILE A 481 17.30 6.02 -21.71
C ILE A 481 18.23 7.21 -21.55
N THR A 482 18.43 7.92 -22.66
CA THR A 482 18.97 9.29 -22.68
C THR A 482 17.86 10.28 -22.30
N ASP A 483 18.21 11.43 -21.74
CA ASP A 483 17.24 12.47 -21.36
C ASP A 483 16.35 12.90 -22.55
N ALA A 484 16.86 12.89 -23.77
CA ALA A 484 16.11 13.20 -25.00
C ALA A 484 15.07 12.12 -25.37
N GLU A 485 15.32 10.84 -25.08
CA GLU A 485 14.36 9.75 -25.37
C GLU A 485 13.22 9.76 -24.37
N VAL A 486 13.44 10.23 -23.14
CA VAL A 486 12.41 10.40 -22.14
C VAL A 486 11.41 11.50 -22.54
N GLU A 487 11.90 12.64 -23.06
CA GLU A 487 11.06 13.74 -23.53
C GLU A 487 10.12 13.32 -24.68
N ASN A 488 10.58 12.43 -25.56
CA ASN A 488 9.81 11.93 -26.69
C ASN A 488 8.84 10.77 -26.32
N ALA A 489 9.02 10.13 -25.19
CA ALA A 489 8.18 9.00 -24.75
C ALA A 489 6.81 9.42 -24.18
N ILE A 490 6.63 10.72 -23.90
CA ILE A 490 5.42 11.24 -23.25
C ILE A 490 4.48 11.81 -24.31
N GLY A 491 3.31 11.18 -24.46
CA GLY A 491 2.26 11.70 -25.37
C GLY A 491 1.66 13.01 -24.88
N GLU A 492 1.11 13.81 -25.83
CA GLU A 492 0.41 15.07 -25.51
C GLU A 492 -0.74 14.89 -24.51
N GLU A 493 -1.44 13.76 -24.55
CA GLU A 493 -2.50 13.40 -23.60
C GLU A 493 -1.96 13.19 -22.18
N GLY A 494 -0.75 12.65 -22.01
CA GLY A 494 -0.11 12.50 -20.71
C GLY A 494 0.30 13.83 -20.08
N LYS A 495 0.62 14.84 -20.90
CA LYS A 495 0.92 16.20 -20.44
C LYS A 495 -0.33 16.94 -19.95
N ALA A 496 -1.51 16.60 -20.48
CA ALA A 496 -2.77 17.22 -20.10
C ALA A 496 -3.35 16.67 -18.78
N LEU A 497 -2.87 15.51 -18.31
CA LEU A 497 -3.31 14.86 -17.06
C LEU A 497 -2.45 15.27 -15.84
N VAL A 498 -1.50 16.13 -16.00
CA VAL A 498 -0.64 16.74 -14.97
C VAL A 498 -0.96 18.25 -14.86
#